data_d662c7390c420fd8521e1b56b6388d63
#
_entry.id   d662c7390c420fd8521e1b56b6388d63
#
_cell.length_a   1.000
_cell.length_b   1.000
_cell.length_c   1.000
_cell.angle_alpha   90.00
_cell.angle_beta   90.00
_cell.angle_gamma   90.00
#
_symmetry.space_group_name_H-M   'P 1'
#
loop_
_entity.id
_entity.type
_entity.pdbx_description
1 polymer ?
#
loop_
_entity_poly.entity_id
_entity_poly.type
_entity_poly.pdbx_seq_one_letter_code
_entity_poly.pdbx_strand_id
1 'polypeptide(L)'
;MDEVVSAASYASTVGYMPFRKTDHHKNAIDYEVAGLTWLAAAQPAGAAIVEVLDHGNGWLTEPELSPIRPTREAAEEFGRRLAHTHAAGASHLGAAPDGFTPDGGYIGRAPLRLPSEHIDSWGEFYARHRIEPYMDSLDADARAIMSKLVDRLASGVLDHDQPALVTDPAARTHGDMWSGNLMWT
;
A
#
# COMPACT_ATOMS: atom_id res chain seq x y z
N MET A 1 -5.10 -24.93 -24.80
CA MET A 1 -6.37 -24.23 -24.45
C MET A 1 -6.53 -24.41 -22.95
N ASP A 2 -5.94 -23.51 -22.17
CA ASP A 2 -6.06 -23.56 -20.72
C ASP A 2 -7.42 -22.97 -20.35
N GLU A 3 -8.24 -23.80 -19.73
CA GLU A 3 -9.55 -23.41 -19.22
C GLU A 3 -9.34 -22.39 -18.11
N VAL A 4 -9.74 -21.13 -18.32
CA VAL A 4 -9.79 -20.12 -17.27
C VAL A 4 -10.90 -20.55 -16.29
N VAL A 5 -10.51 -21.22 -15.23
CA VAL A 5 -11.42 -21.58 -14.15
C VAL A 5 -11.88 -20.28 -13.49
N SER A 6 -13.17 -19.97 -13.52
CA SER A 6 -13.71 -18.76 -12.90
C SER A 6 -13.52 -18.80 -11.37
N ALA A 7 -13.35 -17.64 -10.73
CA ALA A 7 -13.20 -17.53 -9.27
C ALA A 7 -14.32 -18.23 -8.49
N ALA A 8 -15.55 -18.25 -9.03
CA ALA A 8 -16.67 -18.99 -8.47
C ALA A 8 -16.46 -20.52 -8.49
N SER A 9 -15.75 -21.05 -9.51
CA SER A 9 -15.39 -22.47 -9.60
C SER A 9 -14.30 -22.84 -8.62
N TYR A 10 -13.33 -21.93 -8.38
CA TYR A 10 -12.25 -22.13 -7.42
C TYR A 10 -12.77 -22.14 -5.98
N ALA A 11 -13.64 -21.19 -5.60
CA ALA A 11 -14.25 -21.11 -4.28
C ALA A 11 -15.06 -22.36 -3.93
N SER A 12 -15.78 -22.94 -4.90
CA SER A 12 -16.56 -24.17 -4.68
C SER A 12 -15.69 -25.42 -4.49
N THR A 13 -14.44 -25.39 -4.97
CA THR A 13 -13.53 -26.55 -4.89
C THR A 13 -12.72 -26.58 -3.58
N VAL A 14 -12.50 -25.40 -2.94
CA VAL A 14 -11.66 -25.27 -1.74
C VAL A 14 -12.48 -25.03 -0.46
N GLY A 15 -13.80 -24.84 -0.55
CA GLY A 15 -14.69 -24.65 0.61
C GLY A 15 -14.55 -23.28 1.30
N TYR A 16 -13.91 -22.31 0.65
CA TYR A 16 -13.79 -20.93 1.16
C TYR A 16 -15.06 -20.13 0.82
N MET A 17 -15.60 -19.46 1.84
CA MET A 17 -16.60 -18.40 1.62
C MET A 17 -15.84 -17.12 1.22
N PRO A 18 -16.12 -16.50 0.06
CA PRO A 18 -15.46 -15.25 -0.30
C PRO A 18 -16.01 -14.11 0.56
N PHE A 19 -15.09 -13.33 1.14
CA PHE A 19 -15.41 -12.05 1.75
C PHE A 19 -15.50 -10.99 0.65
N ARG A 20 -16.63 -10.25 0.59
CA ARG A 20 -16.82 -9.18 -0.40
C ARG A 20 -16.73 -7.82 0.27
N LYS A 21 -15.78 -7.01 -0.22
CA LYS A 21 -15.61 -5.61 0.14
C LYS A 21 -16.21 -4.71 -0.94
N THR A 22 -16.82 -3.60 -0.54
CA THR A 22 -17.35 -2.57 -1.44
C THR A 22 -16.90 -1.20 -1.02
N ASP A 23 -16.58 -0.34 -2.00
CA ASP A 23 -16.32 1.08 -1.79
C ASP A 23 -16.91 1.89 -2.94
N HIS A 24 -17.51 3.04 -2.62
CA HIS A 24 -18.18 3.92 -3.60
C HIS A 24 -17.31 5.11 -4.02
N HIS A 25 -16.12 5.28 -3.42
CA HIS A 25 -15.19 6.30 -3.88
C HIS A 25 -14.61 5.89 -5.23
N LYS A 26 -14.54 6.86 -6.13
CA LYS A 26 -14.01 6.64 -7.48
C LYS A 26 -12.60 6.04 -7.41
N ASN A 27 -12.38 4.92 -8.08
CA ASN A 27 -11.10 4.21 -8.18
C ASN A 27 -10.54 3.62 -6.86
N ALA A 28 -11.27 3.66 -5.72
CA ALA A 28 -10.75 3.13 -4.46
C ALA A 28 -10.47 1.61 -4.54
N ILE A 29 -11.43 0.85 -5.06
CA ILE A 29 -11.26 -0.60 -5.28
C ILE A 29 -10.17 -0.88 -6.32
N ASP A 30 -10.13 -0.15 -7.42
CA ASP A 30 -9.11 -0.34 -8.46
C ASP A 30 -7.70 -0.07 -7.91
N TYR A 31 -7.56 0.95 -7.05
CA TYR A 31 -6.30 1.24 -6.35
C TYR A 31 -5.91 0.13 -5.37
N GLU A 32 -6.86 -0.39 -4.61
CA GLU A 32 -6.61 -1.48 -3.66
C GLU A 32 -6.21 -2.77 -4.40
N VAL A 33 -6.92 -3.14 -5.45
CA VAL A 33 -6.59 -4.30 -6.30
C VAL A 33 -5.20 -4.17 -6.91
N ALA A 34 -4.87 -3.00 -7.46
CA ALA A 34 -3.54 -2.72 -8.01
C ALA A 34 -2.46 -2.81 -6.92
N GLY A 35 -2.71 -2.25 -5.74
CA GLY A 35 -1.79 -2.28 -4.60
C GLY A 35 -1.53 -3.70 -4.10
N LEU A 36 -2.58 -4.50 -3.89
CA LEU A 36 -2.46 -5.90 -3.46
C LEU A 36 -1.69 -6.73 -4.49
N THR A 37 -2.02 -6.58 -5.77
CA THR A 37 -1.33 -7.26 -6.88
C THR A 37 0.15 -6.89 -6.92
N TRP A 38 0.47 -5.60 -6.79
CA TRP A 38 1.83 -5.10 -6.81
C TRP A 38 2.66 -5.59 -5.61
N LEU A 39 2.07 -5.59 -4.40
CA LEU A 39 2.71 -6.15 -3.21
C LEU A 39 2.94 -7.66 -3.36
N ALA A 40 1.94 -8.40 -3.88
CA ALA A 40 2.03 -9.84 -4.10
C ALA A 40 3.12 -10.23 -5.11
N ALA A 41 3.48 -9.35 -6.05
CA ALA A 41 4.58 -9.60 -6.99
C ALA A 41 5.96 -9.76 -6.32
N ALA A 42 6.11 -9.36 -5.05
CA ALA A 42 7.32 -9.63 -4.26
C ALA A 42 7.43 -11.09 -3.75
N GLN A 43 6.38 -11.89 -3.87
CA GLN A 43 6.39 -13.29 -3.43
C GLN A 43 7.23 -14.17 -4.39
N PRO A 44 7.76 -15.30 -3.92
CA PRO A 44 7.59 -15.90 -2.58
C PRO A 44 8.51 -15.34 -1.49
N ALA A 45 9.47 -14.48 -1.81
CA ALA A 45 10.40 -13.93 -0.83
C ALA A 45 9.73 -12.88 0.07
N GLY A 46 8.83 -12.07 -0.49
CA GLY A 46 8.07 -11.04 0.22
C GLY A 46 7.01 -11.58 1.18
N ALA A 47 6.39 -10.69 1.93
CA ALA A 47 5.28 -11.00 2.83
C ALA A 47 4.10 -11.63 2.06
N ALA A 48 3.35 -12.49 2.75
CA ALA A 48 2.11 -13.02 2.20
C ALA A 48 1.08 -11.89 2.07
N ILE A 49 0.46 -11.81 0.91
CA ILE A 49 -0.59 -10.83 0.59
C ILE A 49 -1.88 -11.59 0.34
N VAL A 50 -3.01 -11.07 0.81
CA VAL A 50 -4.31 -11.65 0.54
C VAL A 50 -4.58 -11.68 -0.97
N GLU A 51 -5.11 -12.79 -1.45
CA GLU A 51 -5.42 -12.96 -2.87
C GLU A 51 -6.70 -12.20 -3.24
N VAL A 52 -6.68 -11.45 -4.33
CA VAL A 52 -7.89 -10.91 -4.95
C VAL A 52 -8.51 -12.00 -5.82
N LEU A 53 -9.62 -12.58 -5.38
CA LEU A 53 -10.30 -13.68 -6.11
C LEU A 53 -11.07 -13.15 -7.33
N ASP A 54 -11.72 -12.01 -7.17
CA ASP A 54 -12.50 -11.36 -8.24
C ASP A 54 -12.71 -9.88 -7.89
N HIS A 55 -12.94 -9.03 -8.86
CA HIS A 55 -13.19 -7.62 -8.64
C HIS A 55 -14.02 -6.99 -9.78
N GLY A 56 -14.61 -5.85 -9.49
CA GLY A 56 -15.35 -5.06 -10.47
C GLY A 56 -15.56 -3.63 -9.99
N ASN A 57 -16.41 -2.89 -10.67
CA ASN A 57 -16.65 -1.49 -10.34
C ASN A 57 -17.19 -1.34 -8.91
N GLY A 58 -16.34 -0.83 -8.02
CA GLY A 58 -16.67 -0.55 -6.63
C GLY A 58 -16.73 -1.77 -5.71
N TRP A 59 -16.18 -2.92 -6.09
CA TRP A 59 -16.11 -4.10 -5.24
C TRP A 59 -14.93 -5.02 -5.57
N LEU A 60 -14.47 -5.76 -4.56
CA LEU A 60 -13.56 -6.88 -4.71
C LEU A 60 -13.99 -8.05 -3.81
N THR A 61 -13.49 -9.25 -4.08
CA THR A 61 -13.65 -10.44 -3.23
C THR A 61 -12.29 -11.03 -2.89
N GLU A 62 -12.17 -11.49 -1.66
CA GLU A 62 -10.99 -12.11 -1.07
C GLU A 62 -11.39 -13.39 -0.35
N PRO A 63 -10.46 -14.31 -0.05
CA PRO A 63 -10.75 -15.43 0.86
C PRO A 63 -11.12 -14.90 2.24
N GLU A 64 -12.14 -15.46 2.86
CA GLU A 64 -12.40 -15.20 4.27
C GLU A 64 -11.29 -15.84 5.11
N LEU A 65 -10.55 -15.03 5.86
CA LEU A 65 -9.44 -15.47 6.67
C LEU A 65 -9.87 -15.68 8.13
N SER A 66 -9.38 -16.74 8.76
CA SER A 66 -9.64 -17.03 10.17
C SER A 66 -8.45 -16.52 11.02
N PRO A 67 -8.63 -15.48 11.84
CA PRO A 67 -7.54 -14.92 12.60
C PRO A 67 -7.10 -15.85 13.74
N ILE A 68 -5.78 -15.96 13.92
CA ILE A 68 -5.16 -16.64 15.06
C ILE A 68 -4.29 -15.67 15.85
N ARG A 69 -3.83 -16.06 17.03
CA ARG A 69 -2.85 -15.28 17.77
C ARG A 69 -1.47 -15.41 17.14
N PRO A 70 -0.74 -14.31 16.91
CA PRO A 70 0.64 -14.38 16.43
C PRO A 70 1.54 -15.06 17.45
N THR A 71 2.53 -15.81 16.96
CA THR A 71 3.67 -16.24 17.73
C THR A 71 4.84 -15.30 17.49
N ARG A 72 5.87 -15.37 18.36
CA ARG A 72 7.10 -14.62 18.17
C ARG A 72 7.79 -14.98 16.84
N GLU A 73 7.84 -16.27 16.55
CA GLU A 73 8.47 -16.82 15.34
C GLU A 73 7.75 -16.32 14.08
N ALA A 74 6.40 -16.29 14.10
CA ALA A 74 5.61 -15.77 12.99
C ALA A 74 5.87 -14.26 12.78
N ALA A 75 5.97 -13.49 13.88
CA ALA A 75 6.28 -12.06 13.79
C ALA A 75 7.70 -11.80 13.24
N GLU A 76 8.70 -12.59 13.67
CA GLU A 76 10.07 -12.50 13.16
C GLU A 76 10.13 -12.89 11.65
N GLU A 77 9.43 -13.93 11.24
CA GLU A 77 9.34 -14.33 9.83
C GLU A 77 8.64 -13.27 8.98
N PHE A 78 7.53 -12.71 9.47
CA PHE A 78 6.86 -11.59 8.81
C PHE A 78 7.81 -10.41 8.60
N GLY A 79 8.59 -10.03 9.62
CA GLY A 79 9.56 -8.94 9.50
C GLY A 79 10.62 -9.20 8.43
N ARG A 80 11.14 -10.44 8.35
CA ARG A 80 12.09 -10.84 7.29
C ARG A 80 11.47 -10.72 5.90
N ARG A 81 10.27 -11.25 5.71
CA ARG A 81 9.55 -11.19 4.44
C ARG A 81 9.15 -9.77 4.06
N LEU A 82 8.76 -8.94 5.03
CA LEU A 82 8.46 -7.53 4.79
C LEU A 82 9.68 -6.78 4.25
N ALA A 83 10.89 -7.07 4.76
CA ALA A 83 12.11 -6.49 4.22
C ALA A 83 12.33 -6.87 2.73
N HIS A 84 11.97 -8.09 2.33
CA HIS A 84 11.98 -8.49 0.92
C HIS A 84 10.88 -7.82 0.09
N THR A 85 9.69 -7.58 0.66
CA THR A 85 8.68 -6.77 0.00
C THR A 85 9.19 -5.36 -0.28
N HIS A 86 9.85 -4.73 0.71
CA HIS A 86 10.46 -3.41 0.54
C HIS A 86 11.57 -3.44 -0.54
N ALA A 87 12.39 -4.51 -0.54
CA ALA A 87 13.47 -4.69 -1.51
C ALA A 87 13.00 -4.94 -2.95
N ALA A 88 11.73 -5.33 -3.15
CA ALA A 88 11.14 -5.43 -4.49
C ALA A 88 11.00 -4.06 -5.19
N GLY A 89 11.24 -2.98 -4.45
CA GLY A 89 11.47 -1.64 -4.97
C GLY A 89 10.28 -0.93 -5.60
N ALA A 90 10.50 0.33 -5.91
CA ALA A 90 9.61 1.20 -6.66
C ALA A 90 10.43 2.19 -7.49
N SER A 91 9.86 2.70 -8.58
CA SER A 91 10.55 3.59 -9.52
C SER A 91 10.92 4.95 -8.92
N HIS A 92 10.16 5.43 -7.93
CA HIS A 92 10.39 6.68 -7.21
C HIS A 92 9.56 6.74 -5.93
N LEU A 93 9.80 7.73 -5.09
CA LEU A 93 9.02 7.98 -3.88
C LEU A 93 7.57 8.33 -4.23
N GLY A 94 6.63 7.61 -3.68
CA GLY A 94 5.20 7.81 -3.93
C GLY A 94 4.68 7.25 -5.24
N ALA A 95 5.47 6.43 -5.94
CA ALA A 95 5.04 5.76 -7.16
C ALA A 95 3.72 5.02 -6.97
N ALA A 96 2.87 5.10 -7.97
CA ALA A 96 1.67 4.27 -8.04
C ALA A 96 2.05 2.79 -8.22
N PRO A 97 1.18 1.84 -7.83
CA PRO A 97 1.31 0.45 -8.24
C PRO A 97 1.42 0.32 -9.77
N ASP A 98 2.21 -0.64 -10.23
CA ASP A 98 2.43 -0.88 -11.66
C ASP A 98 1.09 -1.07 -12.40
N GLY A 99 0.94 -0.34 -13.51
CA GLY A 99 -0.27 -0.38 -14.33
C GLY A 99 -1.46 0.45 -13.79
N PHE A 100 -1.35 1.07 -12.63
CA PHE A 100 -2.37 1.96 -12.10
C PHE A 100 -2.13 3.40 -12.58
N THR A 101 -3.06 3.95 -13.36
CA THR A 101 -2.91 5.25 -14.04
C THR A 101 -3.87 6.37 -13.63
N PRO A 102 -4.83 6.21 -12.71
CA PRO A 102 -5.70 7.30 -12.27
C PRO A 102 -4.97 8.43 -11.54
N ASP A 103 -5.63 9.57 -11.44
CA ASP A 103 -5.08 10.83 -10.87
C ASP A 103 -4.80 10.81 -9.35
N GLY A 104 -4.81 9.64 -8.72
CA GLY A 104 -4.51 9.45 -7.31
C GLY A 104 -5.19 8.20 -6.74
N GLY A 105 -4.78 7.85 -5.52
CA GLY A 105 -5.34 6.75 -4.72
C GLY A 105 -6.06 7.29 -3.48
N TYR A 106 -6.20 6.42 -2.51
CA TYR A 106 -6.82 6.74 -1.22
C TYR A 106 -5.99 6.16 -0.06
N ILE A 107 -6.02 6.84 1.07
CA ILE A 107 -5.64 6.30 2.37
C ILE A 107 -6.87 6.40 3.28
N GLY A 108 -7.53 5.27 3.54
CA GLY A 108 -8.87 5.27 4.08
C GLY A 108 -9.83 6.06 3.17
N ARG A 109 -10.39 7.17 3.66
CA ARG A 109 -11.25 8.06 2.88
C ARG A 109 -10.58 9.32 2.35
N ALA A 110 -9.32 9.54 2.71
CA ALA A 110 -8.58 10.71 2.27
C ALA A 110 -7.94 10.46 0.90
N PRO A 111 -8.05 11.41 -0.05
CA PRO A 111 -7.34 11.32 -1.32
C PRO A 111 -5.83 11.25 -1.08
N LEU A 112 -5.14 10.36 -1.79
CA LEU A 112 -3.70 10.18 -1.73
C LEU A 112 -3.08 10.60 -3.06
N ARG A 113 -2.18 11.58 -3.01
CA ARG A 113 -1.41 11.99 -4.20
C ARG A 113 -0.38 10.93 -4.56
N LEU A 114 -0.35 10.55 -5.83
CA LEU A 114 0.61 9.62 -6.43
C LEU A 114 1.40 10.42 -7.47
N PRO A 115 2.54 11.03 -7.10
CA PRO A 115 3.34 11.80 -8.04
C PRO A 115 3.87 10.91 -9.16
N SER A 116 3.93 11.43 -10.37
CA SER A 116 4.56 10.78 -11.53
C SER A 116 6.01 11.24 -11.75
N GLU A 117 6.40 12.36 -11.15
CA GLU A 117 7.75 12.89 -11.18
C GLU A 117 8.68 12.19 -10.19
N HIS A 118 9.95 12.08 -10.56
CA HIS A 118 10.98 11.59 -9.67
C HIS A 118 11.35 12.67 -8.65
N ILE A 119 11.27 12.31 -7.36
CA ILE A 119 11.65 13.18 -6.24
C ILE A 119 12.76 12.45 -5.48
N ASP A 120 13.95 13.06 -5.40
CA ASP A 120 15.11 12.43 -4.75
C ASP A 120 15.07 12.53 -3.22
N SER A 121 14.52 13.63 -2.69
CA SER A 121 14.42 13.88 -1.26
C SER A 121 13.15 13.24 -0.68
N TRP A 122 13.32 12.35 0.29
CA TRP A 122 12.21 11.81 1.05
C TRP A 122 11.45 12.90 1.81
N GLY A 123 12.19 13.86 2.38
CA GLY A 123 11.60 14.97 3.11
C GLY A 123 10.75 15.86 2.22
N GLU A 124 11.23 16.19 1.02
CA GLU A 124 10.46 16.98 0.05
C GLU A 124 9.20 16.22 -0.38
N PHE A 125 9.33 14.94 -0.75
CA PHE A 125 8.19 14.08 -1.09
C PHE A 125 7.15 14.06 0.02
N TYR A 126 7.58 13.81 1.27
CA TYR A 126 6.65 13.69 2.39
C TYR A 126 5.95 15.01 2.70
N ALA A 127 6.68 16.12 2.68
CA ALA A 127 6.14 17.46 2.86
C ALA A 127 5.03 17.77 1.83
N ARG A 128 5.35 17.64 0.54
CA ARG A 128 4.46 18.10 -0.55
C ARG A 128 3.33 17.15 -0.88
N HIS A 129 3.50 15.85 -0.67
CA HIS A 129 2.51 14.85 -1.08
C HIS A 129 1.82 14.14 0.09
N ARG A 130 2.33 14.29 1.33
CA ARG A 130 1.77 13.62 2.50
C ARG A 130 1.31 14.55 3.61
N ILE A 131 1.75 15.83 3.62
CA ILE A 131 1.33 16.82 4.63
C ILE A 131 0.58 17.99 3.99
N GLU A 132 1.19 18.72 3.08
CA GLU A 132 0.57 19.92 2.48
C GLU A 132 -0.85 19.71 1.95
N PRO A 133 -1.20 18.58 1.28
CA PRO A 133 -2.55 18.38 0.74
C PRO A 133 -3.68 18.40 1.76
N TYR A 134 -3.35 18.18 3.04
CA TYR A 134 -4.33 18.09 4.12
C TYR A 134 -4.35 19.32 5.04
N MET A 135 -3.50 20.33 4.78
CA MET A 135 -3.38 21.50 5.64
C MET A 135 -4.55 22.48 5.52
N ASP A 136 -5.34 22.40 4.45
CA ASP A 136 -6.45 23.34 4.23
C ASP A 136 -7.57 23.23 5.27
N SER A 137 -7.71 22.09 5.91
CA SER A 137 -8.68 21.86 6.97
C SER A 137 -8.23 22.34 8.36
N LEU A 138 -6.97 22.79 8.50
CA LEU A 138 -6.40 23.22 9.77
C LEU A 138 -6.76 24.69 10.07
N ASP A 139 -6.95 25.01 11.36
CA ASP A 139 -6.99 26.39 11.82
C ASP A 139 -5.63 27.11 11.63
N ALA A 140 -5.60 28.41 11.88
CA ALA A 140 -4.43 29.24 11.63
C ALA A 140 -3.21 28.84 12.49
N ASP A 141 -3.43 28.48 13.75
CA ASP A 141 -2.34 28.14 14.68
C ASP A 141 -1.74 26.78 14.34
N ALA A 142 -2.59 25.77 14.10
CA ALA A 142 -2.17 24.44 13.65
C ALA A 142 -1.46 24.52 12.30
N ARG A 143 -1.97 25.31 11.35
CA ARG A 143 -1.34 25.52 10.04
C ARG A 143 0.04 26.16 10.18
N ALA A 144 0.22 27.17 11.05
CA ALA A 144 1.51 27.78 11.28
C ALA A 144 2.56 26.82 11.85
N ILE A 145 2.13 25.89 12.72
CA ILE A 145 3.01 24.83 13.25
C ILE A 145 3.37 23.82 12.14
N MET A 146 2.37 23.35 11.39
CA MET A 146 2.58 22.41 10.30
C MET A 146 3.43 22.97 9.17
N SER A 147 3.32 24.28 8.86
CA SER A 147 4.17 24.92 7.86
C SER A 147 5.65 24.84 8.24
N LYS A 148 5.99 25.03 9.52
CA LYS A 148 7.37 24.88 9.99
C LYS A 148 7.89 23.43 9.87
N LEU A 149 7.01 22.46 10.07
CA LEU A 149 7.34 21.04 9.86
C LEU A 149 7.57 20.76 8.38
N VAL A 150 6.71 21.27 7.50
CA VAL A 150 6.83 21.15 6.04
C VAL A 150 8.17 21.74 5.56
N ASP A 151 8.50 22.97 5.99
CA ASP A 151 9.77 23.61 5.65
C ASP A 151 10.98 22.78 6.11
N ARG A 152 10.91 22.24 7.33
CA ARG A 152 11.98 21.42 7.89
C ARG A 152 12.14 20.09 7.13
N LEU A 153 11.05 19.43 6.76
CA LEU A 153 11.08 18.22 5.95
C LEU A 153 11.65 18.52 4.56
N ALA A 154 11.11 19.53 3.89
CA ALA A 154 11.52 19.93 2.54
C ALA A 154 12.99 20.37 2.46
N SER A 155 13.62 20.75 3.58
CA SER A 155 15.06 21.06 3.64
C SER A 155 15.97 19.83 3.53
N GLY A 156 15.42 18.60 3.51
CA GLY A 156 16.17 17.34 3.43
C GLY A 156 16.91 16.95 4.71
N VAL A 157 16.70 17.68 5.83
CA VAL A 157 17.42 17.40 7.10
C VAL A 157 17.14 16.02 7.69
N LEU A 158 16.05 15.37 7.24
CA LEU A 158 15.66 14.01 7.65
C LEU A 158 15.88 12.99 6.53
N ASP A 159 16.48 13.37 5.43
CA ASP A 159 16.81 12.41 4.38
C ASP A 159 17.89 11.44 4.84
N HIS A 160 17.76 10.20 4.42
CA HIS A 160 18.69 9.12 4.72
C HIS A 160 18.68 8.10 3.59
N ASP A 161 19.70 7.28 3.53
CA ASP A 161 19.80 6.21 2.56
C ASP A 161 18.65 5.21 2.70
N GLN A 162 18.30 4.57 1.59
CA GLN A 162 17.35 3.46 1.58
C GLN A 162 17.90 2.29 2.42
N PRO A 163 17.01 1.43 2.97
CA PRO A 163 17.45 0.21 3.65
C PRO A 163 18.35 -0.65 2.76
N ALA A 164 19.35 -1.30 3.34
CA ALA A 164 20.43 -1.99 2.62
C ALA A 164 20.00 -3.00 1.55
N LEU A 165 18.79 -3.58 1.67
CA LEU A 165 18.27 -4.51 0.66
C LEU A 165 17.57 -3.80 -0.51
N VAL A 166 17.26 -2.52 -0.39
CA VAL A 166 16.57 -1.75 -1.43
C VAL A 166 17.61 -1.18 -2.40
N THR A 167 17.60 -1.64 -3.63
CA THR A 167 18.52 -1.20 -4.70
C THR A 167 17.85 -0.21 -5.67
N ASP A 168 16.52 -0.17 -5.68
CA ASP A 168 15.73 0.76 -6.47
C ASP A 168 15.66 2.15 -5.81
N PRO A 169 15.23 3.20 -6.55
CA PRO A 169 15.13 4.55 -6.02
C PRO A 169 14.25 4.68 -4.77
N ALA A 170 13.25 3.81 -4.60
CA ALA A 170 12.41 3.78 -3.42
C ALA A 170 12.03 2.33 -3.02
N ALA A 171 11.71 2.15 -1.75
CA ALA A 171 11.16 0.90 -1.23
C ALA A 171 9.70 0.71 -1.65
N ARG A 172 9.29 -0.53 -1.94
CA ARG A 172 7.89 -0.90 -2.12
C ARG A 172 7.23 -1.05 -0.76
N THR A 173 6.33 -0.16 -0.40
CA THR A 173 5.71 -0.15 0.92
C THR A 173 4.20 -0.34 0.83
N HIS A 174 3.61 -0.93 1.88
CA HIS A 174 2.15 -0.99 2.04
C HIS A 174 1.54 0.40 2.23
N GLY A 175 2.25 1.30 2.90
CA GLY A 175 1.83 2.69 3.12
C GLY A 175 0.86 2.92 4.27
N ASP A 176 0.11 1.91 4.71
CA ASP A 176 -0.87 1.99 5.81
C ASP A 176 -0.86 0.70 6.66
N MET A 177 0.32 0.29 7.14
CA MET A 177 0.46 -0.97 7.87
C MET A 177 0.24 -0.78 9.36
N TRP A 178 -0.94 -1.16 9.82
CA TRP A 178 -1.34 -1.22 11.22
C TRP A 178 -2.09 -2.53 11.50
N SER A 179 -2.44 -2.79 12.76
CA SER A 179 -3.05 -4.06 13.17
C SER A 179 -4.36 -4.42 12.46
N GLY A 180 -5.06 -3.44 11.87
CA GLY A 180 -6.29 -3.70 11.07
C GLY A 180 -6.00 -4.16 9.65
N ASN A 181 -4.80 -3.94 9.14
CA ASN A 181 -4.37 -4.34 7.80
C ASN A 181 -3.37 -5.52 7.82
N LEU A 182 -3.18 -6.11 8.99
CA LEU A 182 -2.33 -7.29 9.19
C LEU A 182 -3.12 -8.38 9.91
N MET A 183 -3.24 -9.54 9.27
CA MET A 183 -3.93 -10.69 9.85
C MET A 183 -2.98 -11.86 9.98
N TRP A 184 -3.01 -12.51 11.12
CA TRP A 184 -2.31 -13.76 11.40
C TRP A 184 -3.25 -14.93 11.19
N THR A 185 -2.89 -15.88 10.32
CA THR A 185 -3.71 -17.04 9.93
C THR A 185 -2.91 -18.33 10.03
#